data_29db84397f7aad16b345191cf46f1206
#
_entry.id   29db84397f7aad16b345191cf46f1206
#
_cell.length_a   1.000
_cell.length_b   1.000
_cell.length_c   1.000
_cell.angle_alpha   90.00
_cell.angle_beta   90.00
_cell.angle_gamma   90.00
#
_symmetry.space_group_name_H-M   'P 1'
#
loop_
_entity.id
_entity.type
_entity.pdbx_description
1 polymer ?
#
loop_
_entity_poly.entity_id
_entity_poly.type
_entity_poly.pdbx_seq_one_letter_code
_entity_poly.pdbx_strand_id
1 'polypeptide(L)'
;MPNWAFGYVNVTGTRDGIKSFIERFVSEDDPSTIPGKRFFARSFIQSKRQAFIDEAMKEFSEPAADAKASYSFVASFAWSAYSCLIGGYPQNSPSECLTLSEACAEDGVSVMIQTSEPGICFEEHITCDDTGTVEHTEKDLLAYKCRHCGEITSFASFEDPDDQECPECGNCGFDCCEEV
;
A
#
# COMPACT_ATOMS: atom_id res chain seq x y z
N MET A 1 -2.13 13.27 -15.45
CA MET A 1 -2.56 12.56 -14.23
C MET A 1 -1.47 11.58 -13.91
N PRO A 2 -1.13 11.34 -12.65
CA PRO A 2 -0.18 10.27 -12.33
C PRO A 2 -0.82 8.91 -12.63
N ASN A 3 -0.01 7.94 -12.98
CA ASN A 3 -0.39 6.54 -12.84
C ASN A 3 -0.52 6.25 -11.35
N TRP A 4 -1.39 5.33 -10.99
CA TRP A 4 -1.65 4.98 -9.60
C TRP A 4 -1.20 3.55 -9.33
N ALA A 5 -0.29 3.40 -8.38
CA ALA A 5 0.00 2.12 -7.78
C ALA A 5 -1.02 1.84 -6.67
N PHE A 6 -1.55 0.63 -6.64
CA PHE A 6 -2.51 0.17 -5.64
C PHE A 6 -1.98 -1.07 -4.95
N GLY A 7 -2.34 -1.23 -3.70
CA GLY A 7 -2.01 -2.46 -3.00
C GLY A 7 -2.24 -2.41 -1.52
N TYR A 8 -1.65 -3.38 -0.85
CA TYR A 8 -1.85 -3.66 0.55
C TYR A 8 -0.74 -3.06 1.40
N VAL A 9 -1.14 -2.48 2.52
CA VAL A 9 -0.25 -2.05 3.59
C VAL A 9 -0.60 -2.87 4.83
N ASN A 10 0.36 -3.62 5.34
CA ASN A 10 0.23 -4.34 6.61
C ASN A 10 1.11 -3.67 7.65
N VAL A 11 0.52 -3.27 8.76
CA VAL A 11 1.20 -2.60 9.87
C VAL A 11 1.15 -3.48 11.10
N THR A 12 2.28 -3.73 11.73
CA THR A 12 2.41 -4.54 12.94
C THR A 12 3.09 -3.73 14.05
N GLY A 13 2.48 -3.69 15.22
CA GLY A 13 3.00 -2.92 16.37
C GLY A 13 2.05 -2.90 17.54
N THR A 14 2.22 -1.93 18.42
CA THR A 14 1.22 -1.66 19.46
C THR A 14 -0.02 -1.01 18.84
N ARG A 15 -1.17 -1.12 19.49
CA ARG A 15 -2.41 -0.49 19.05
C ARG A 15 -2.27 1.03 18.84
N ASP A 16 -1.61 1.71 19.79
CA ASP A 16 -1.40 3.15 19.69
C ASP A 16 -0.42 3.52 18.57
N GLY A 17 0.63 2.71 18.39
CA GLY A 17 1.58 2.89 17.28
C GLY A 17 0.91 2.72 15.92
N ILE A 18 0.09 1.66 15.75
CA ILE A 18 -0.67 1.44 14.51
C ILE A 18 -1.63 2.60 14.24
N LYS A 19 -2.36 3.05 15.25
CA LYS A 19 -3.26 4.20 15.14
C LYS A 19 -2.50 5.46 14.69
N SER A 20 -1.41 5.78 15.37
CA SER A 20 -0.57 6.94 15.03
C SER A 20 -0.06 6.87 13.61
N PHE A 21 0.42 5.70 13.17
CA PHE A 21 0.90 5.49 11.80
C PHE A 21 -0.20 5.72 10.76
N ILE A 22 -1.41 5.16 10.98
CA ILE A 22 -2.56 5.32 10.08
C ILE A 22 -2.97 6.79 9.95
N GLU A 23 -2.93 7.54 11.03
CA GLU A 23 -3.27 8.97 11.05
C GLU A 23 -2.34 9.84 10.18
N ARG A 24 -1.19 9.32 9.76
CA ARG A 24 -0.26 9.98 8.82
C ARG A 24 -0.78 9.96 7.37
N PHE A 25 -1.66 9.02 7.03
CA PHE A 25 -2.27 8.96 5.70
C PHE A 25 -3.41 9.95 5.56
N VAL A 26 -3.62 10.41 4.32
CA VAL A 26 -4.76 11.25 3.94
C VAL A 26 -5.82 10.37 3.27
N SER A 27 -7.08 10.61 3.56
CA SER A 27 -8.19 9.99 2.83
C SER A 27 -8.44 10.70 1.52
N GLU A 28 -8.77 9.97 0.45
CA GLU A 28 -9.20 10.58 -0.82
C GLU A 28 -10.46 11.44 -0.67
N ASP A 29 -11.38 11.03 0.21
CA ASP A 29 -12.64 11.75 0.46
C ASP A 29 -12.51 12.95 1.40
N ASP A 30 -11.42 13.03 2.16
CA ASP A 30 -11.15 14.11 3.10
C ASP A 30 -9.68 14.55 3.02
N PRO A 31 -9.35 15.38 2.03
CA PRO A 31 -7.99 15.88 1.83
C PRO A 31 -7.59 16.94 2.86
N SER A 32 -8.36 17.11 3.94
CA SER A 32 -8.10 18.12 4.95
C SER A 32 -6.71 17.93 5.59
N THR A 33 -6.09 19.05 5.90
CA THR A 33 -4.76 19.08 6.50
C THR A 33 -4.76 18.45 7.89
N ILE A 34 -3.96 17.41 8.05
CA ILE A 34 -3.65 16.84 9.36
C ILE A 34 -2.54 17.70 9.99
N PRO A 35 -2.66 18.11 11.25
CA PRO A 35 -1.55 18.76 11.94
C PRO A 35 -0.33 17.83 12.05
N GLY A 36 0.85 18.34 11.80
CA GLY A 36 2.10 17.59 11.92
C GLY A 36 2.65 17.06 10.59
N LYS A 37 3.77 16.36 10.65
CA LYS A 37 4.37 15.68 9.50
C LYS A 37 3.48 14.53 9.05
N ARG A 38 3.31 14.39 7.76
CA ARG A 38 2.47 13.37 7.11
C ARG A 38 3.19 12.77 5.92
N PHE A 39 2.73 11.63 5.47
CA PHE A 39 3.18 11.07 4.20
C PHE A 39 2.89 12.02 3.04
N PHE A 40 3.62 11.82 1.95
CA PHE A 40 3.43 12.61 0.75
C PHE A 40 1.93 12.70 0.38
N ALA A 41 1.46 13.90 0.00
CA ALA A 41 0.04 14.22 -0.21
C ALA A 41 -0.67 13.40 -1.32
N ARG A 42 0.04 12.50 -2.00
CA ARG A 42 -0.49 11.56 -2.99
C ARG A 42 -0.37 10.10 -2.54
N SER A 43 -0.35 9.89 -1.23
CA SER A 43 -0.50 8.59 -0.60
C SER A 43 -1.82 8.60 0.17
N PHE A 44 -2.80 7.82 -0.28
CA PHE A 44 -4.17 7.89 0.22
C PHE A 44 -4.65 6.54 0.72
N ILE A 45 -5.48 6.58 1.77
CA ILE A 45 -6.38 5.47 2.10
C ILE A 45 -7.72 5.66 1.38
N GLN A 46 -8.37 4.57 0.97
CA GLN A 46 -9.59 4.59 0.15
C GLN A 46 -10.89 4.79 0.94
N SER A 47 -10.82 5.25 2.17
CA SER A 47 -11.98 5.52 3.01
C SER A 47 -11.83 6.80 3.79
N LYS A 48 -12.93 7.28 4.40
CA LYS A 48 -12.85 8.42 5.32
C LYS A 48 -11.95 8.03 6.50
N ARG A 49 -10.93 8.83 6.76
CA ARG A 49 -9.91 8.54 7.78
C ARG A 49 -10.49 8.14 9.13
N GLN A 50 -11.50 8.87 9.64
CA GLN A 50 -12.07 8.54 10.94
C GLN A 50 -12.78 7.18 10.93
N ALA A 51 -13.54 6.87 9.88
CA ALA A 51 -14.19 5.57 9.74
C ALA A 51 -13.15 4.44 9.62
N PHE A 52 -12.06 4.68 8.91
CA PHE A 52 -10.95 3.76 8.77
C PHE A 52 -10.24 3.48 10.12
N ILE A 53 -9.96 4.53 10.90
CA ILE A 53 -9.38 4.38 12.25
C ILE A 53 -10.35 3.64 13.17
N ASP A 54 -11.64 3.96 13.13
CA ASP A 54 -12.67 3.30 13.95
C ASP A 54 -12.79 1.82 13.60
N GLU A 55 -12.67 1.46 12.34
CA GLU A 55 -12.67 0.07 11.87
C GLU A 55 -11.41 -0.67 12.33
N ALA A 56 -10.23 -0.09 12.12
CA ALA A 56 -8.98 -0.64 12.61
C ALA A 56 -8.99 -0.87 14.13
N MET A 57 -9.52 0.09 14.88
CA MET A 57 -9.59 -0.04 16.34
C MET A 57 -10.61 -1.08 16.82
N LYS A 58 -11.62 -1.44 16.00
CA LYS A 58 -12.56 -2.54 16.32
C LYS A 58 -11.93 -3.92 16.19
N GLU A 59 -11.04 -4.12 15.23
CA GLU A 59 -10.32 -5.39 15.08
C GLU A 59 -9.44 -5.71 16.29
N PHE A 60 -8.99 -4.68 16.99
CA PHE A 60 -8.21 -4.83 18.22
C PHE A 60 -9.11 -5.01 19.45
N SER A 61 -10.04 -5.95 19.41
CA SER A 61 -11.15 -6.07 20.37
C SER A 61 -10.76 -6.53 21.78
N GLU A 62 -9.49 -6.74 22.12
CA GLU A 62 -9.08 -7.08 23.49
C GLU A 62 -7.68 -6.56 23.90
N PRO A 63 -7.42 -6.37 25.16
CA PRO A 63 -6.88 -5.17 25.71
C PRO A 63 -5.55 -5.36 26.42
N ALA A 64 -4.48 -5.53 25.75
CA ALA A 64 -3.23 -5.11 26.36
C ALA A 64 -2.66 -4.02 25.48
N ALA A 65 -2.53 -2.80 25.97
CA ALA A 65 -1.97 -1.70 25.22
C ALA A 65 -0.59 -2.04 24.63
N ASP A 66 0.11 -2.98 25.24
CA ASP A 66 1.43 -3.47 24.84
C ASP A 66 1.41 -4.72 23.97
N ALA A 67 0.23 -5.32 23.70
CA ALA A 67 0.14 -6.50 22.83
C ALA A 67 0.42 -6.07 21.37
N LYS A 68 1.31 -6.81 20.68
CA LYS A 68 1.51 -6.63 19.25
C LYS A 68 0.25 -7.05 18.50
N ALA A 69 -0.20 -6.17 17.62
CA ALA A 69 -1.34 -6.36 16.73
C ALA A 69 -0.88 -6.19 15.30
N SER A 70 -1.69 -6.62 14.33
CA SER A 70 -1.46 -6.40 12.91
C SER A 70 -2.75 -5.88 12.28
N TYR A 71 -2.60 -4.91 11.38
CA TYR A 71 -3.72 -4.35 10.63
C TYR A 71 -3.34 -4.19 9.17
N SER A 72 -4.23 -4.64 8.27
CA SER A 72 -4.03 -4.57 6.83
C SER A 72 -5.08 -3.68 6.18
N PHE A 73 -4.66 -2.86 5.23
CA PHE A 73 -5.54 -1.99 4.47
C PHE A 73 -5.04 -1.76 3.06
N VAL A 74 -5.90 -1.22 2.20
CA VAL A 74 -5.58 -0.84 0.83
C VAL A 74 -5.24 0.64 0.76
N ALA A 75 -4.17 0.97 0.05
CA ALA A 75 -3.76 2.35 -0.22
C ALA A 75 -3.43 2.56 -1.70
N SER A 76 -3.50 3.83 -2.11
CA SER A 76 -3.15 4.30 -3.45
C SER A 76 -1.95 5.23 -3.36
N PHE A 77 -1.02 5.10 -4.30
CA PHE A 77 0.21 5.88 -4.35
C PHE A 77 0.40 6.45 -5.75
N ALA A 78 0.76 7.74 -5.85
CA ALA A 78 1.08 8.32 -7.14
C ALA A 78 2.41 7.76 -7.66
N TRP A 79 2.37 7.10 -8.80
CA TRP A 79 3.43 6.35 -9.49
C TRP A 79 3.90 5.10 -8.74
N SER A 80 4.36 5.22 -7.51
CA SER A 80 4.86 4.10 -6.71
C SER A 80 4.79 4.41 -5.21
N ALA A 81 4.70 3.38 -4.39
CA ALA A 81 4.78 3.52 -2.93
C ALA A 81 6.17 4.01 -2.51
N TYR A 82 7.23 3.53 -3.17
CA TYR A 82 8.60 4.00 -2.94
C TYR A 82 8.73 5.50 -3.12
N SER A 83 8.24 6.03 -4.25
CA SER A 83 8.30 7.46 -4.55
C SER A 83 7.56 8.31 -3.53
N CYS A 84 6.43 7.82 -3.03
CA CYS A 84 5.60 8.55 -2.06
C CYS A 84 6.13 8.49 -0.64
N LEU A 85 6.75 7.38 -0.24
CA LEU A 85 7.05 7.11 1.17
C LEU A 85 8.56 7.14 1.49
N ILE A 86 9.42 6.90 0.50
CA ILE A 86 10.86 6.71 0.70
C ILE A 86 11.67 7.66 -0.17
N GLY A 87 11.44 7.67 -1.48
CA GLY A 87 12.25 8.36 -2.47
C GLY A 87 12.11 9.88 -2.53
N GLY A 88 11.20 10.48 -1.76
CA GLY A 88 11.04 11.94 -1.66
C GLY A 88 10.56 12.61 -2.95
N TYR A 89 9.69 11.98 -3.70
CA TYR A 89 9.08 12.54 -4.90
C TYR A 89 7.73 13.22 -4.62
N PRO A 90 7.43 14.32 -5.30
CA PRO A 90 8.34 15.31 -5.87
C PRO A 90 8.90 16.18 -4.75
N GLN A 91 10.00 16.81 -4.99
CA GLN A 91 10.79 17.65 -4.07
C GLN A 91 10.04 18.86 -3.48
N ASN A 92 8.83 18.66 -3.00
CA ASN A 92 8.08 19.64 -2.25
C ASN A 92 8.51 19.54 -0.79
N SER A 93 9.40 20.42 -0.41
CA SER A 93 9.89 20.63 0.96
C SER A 93 10.06 19.34 1.77
N PRO A 94 11.25 18.73 1.78
CA PRO A 94 11.55 17.56 2.62
C PRO A 94 11.22 17.76 4.10
N SER A 95 11.07 19.02 4.52
CA SER A 95 10.71 19.39 5.89
C SER A 95 9.25 19.17 6.27
N GLU A 96 8.36 18.97 5.28
CA GLU A 96 6.92 18.82 5.50
C GLU A 96 6.41 17.39 5.29
N CYS A 97 7.19 16.55 4.61
CA CYS A 97 6.84 15.17 4.37
C CYS A 97 7.56 14.24 5.35
N LEU A 98 6.82 13.25 5.83
CA LEU A 98 7.34 12.15 6.63
C LEU A 98 7.79 11.03 5.70
N THR A 99 8.90 10.39 6.00
CA THR A 99 9.32 9.16 5.33
C THR A 99 8.79 7.93 6.07
N LEU A 100 8.71 6.79 5.37
CA LEU A 100 8.32 5.52 5.99
C LEU A 100 9.27 5.15 7.15
N SER A 101 10.58 5.36 6.95
CA SER A 101 11.60 5.12 7.97
C SER A 101 11.36 5.93 9.25
N GLU A 102 11.10 7.24 9.09
CA GLU A 102 10.80 8.12 10.25
C GLU A 102 9.51 7.67 10.96
N ALA A 103 8.44 7.39 10.19
CA ALA A 103 7.16 6.98 10.77
C ALA A 103 7.26 5.67 11.55
N CYS A 104 7.92 4.65 10.97
CA CYS A 104 8.08 3.35 11.62
C CYS A 104 8.88 3.48 12.92
N ALA A 105 9.96 4.25 12.92
CA ALA A 105 10.78 4.47 14.10
C ALA A 105 10.06 5.31 15.18
N GLU A 106 9.32 6.35 14.78
CA GLU A 106 8.58 7.21 15.71
C GLU A 106 7.41 6.48 16.38
N ASP A 107 6.67 5.68 15.60
CA ASP A 107 5.45 5.00 16.06
C ASP A 107 5.72 3.58 16.60
N GLY A 108 6.95 3.07 16.48
CA GLY A 108 7.35 1.74 16.94
C GLY A 108 6.61 0.62 16.22
N VAL A 109 6.44 0.76 14.89
CA VAL A 109 5.71 -0.20 14.05
C VAL A 109 6.61 -0.78 12.96
N SER A 110 6.31 -2.02 12.56
CA SER A 110 6.88 -2.62 11.34
C SER A 110 5.83 -2.63 10.26
N VAL A 111 6.23 -2.34 9.01
CA VAL A 111 5.32 -2.19 7.88
C VAL A 111 5.78 -3.08 6.72
N MET A 112 4.82 -3.72 6.07
CA MET A 112 4.99 -4.40 4.79
C MET A 112 4.01 -3.79 3.78
N ILE A 113 4.52 -3.42 2.60
CA ILE A 113 3.73 -2.85 1.51
C ILE A 113 3.95 -3.68 0.26
N GLN A 114 2.85 -4.03 -0.39
CA GLN A 114 2.85 -4.70 -1.69
C GLN A 114 1.92 -3.93 -2.61
N THR A 115 2.48 -3.32 -3.66
CA THR A 115 1.71 -2.53 -4.62
C THR A 115 2.03 -2.94 -6.05
N SER A 116 1.07 -2.72 -6.94
CA SER A 116 1.26 -2.86 -8.38
C SER A 116 0.80 -1.62 -9.12
N GLU A 117 1.46 -1.32 -10.23
CA GLU A 117 1.07 -0.27 -11.18
C GLU A 117 0.96 -0.89 -12.58
N PRO A 118 -0.27 -1.22 -13.02
CA PRO A 118 -0.49 -1.91 -14.30
C PRO A 118 -0.13 -1.08 -15.53
N GLY A 119 -0.14 0.25 -15.46
CA GLY A 119 0.12 1.13 -16.61
C GLY A 119 1.58 1.17 -17.03
N ILE A 120 2.53 0.91 -16.11
CA ILE A 120 3.97 0.76 -16.38
C ILE A 120 4.48 -0.63 -16.00
N CYS A 121 3.55 -1.56 -15.71
CA CYS A 121 3.79 -2.99 -15.59
C CYS A 121 4.81 -3.40 -14.53
N PHE A 122 4.75 -2.82 -13.33
CA PHE A 122 5.62 -3.25 -12.23
C PHE A 122 4.87 -3.52 -10.93
N GLU A 123 5.49 -4.30 -10.06
CA GLU A 123 5.11 -4.47 -8.67
C GLU A 123 6.25 -4.11 -7.73
N GLU A 124 5.89 -3.62 -6.55
CA GLU A 124 6.82 -3.27 -5.48
C GLU A 124 6.52 -4.10 -4.23
N HIS A 125 7.59 -4.47 -3.54
CA HIS A 125 7.54 -4.98 -2.18
C HIS A 125 8.48 -4.17 -1.31
N ILE A 126 7.93 -3.55 -0.27
CA ILE A 126 8.65 -2.70 0.68
C ILE A 126 8.43 -3.27 2.07
N THR A 127 9.50 -3.40 2.84
CA THR A 127 9.43 -3.65 4.27
C THR A 127 10.15 -2.55 5.03
N CYS A 128 9.63 -2.21 6.20
CA CYS A 128 10.28 -1.30 7.12
C CYS A 128 10.10 -1.84 8.54
N ASP A 129 11.18 -1.99 9.28
CA ASP A 129 11.11 -2.44 10.67
C ASP A 129 10.83 -1.28 11.64
N ASP A 130 10.60 -1.60 12.91
CA ASP A 130 10.33 -0.64 13.99
C ASP A 130 11.54 0.25 14.38
N THR A 131 12.69 0.02 13.76
CA THR A 131 13.87 0.91 13.84
C THR A 131 13.99 1.88 12.67
N GLY A 132 13.12 1.71 11.65
CA GLY A 132 13.13 2.50 10.43
C GLY A 132 14.06 1.97 9.34
N THR A 133 14.54 0.73 9.45
CA THR A 133 15.33 0.09 8.39
C THR A 133 14.40 -0.33 7.25
N VAL A 134 14.66 0.16 6.04
CA VAL A 134 13.83 -0.09 4.84
C VAL A 134 14.53 -1.05 3.89
N GLU A 135 13.79 -2.04 3.40
CA GLU A 135 14.15 -2.87 2.27
C GLU A 135 13.12 -2.65 1.14
N HIS A 136 13.58 -2.59 -0.09
CA HIS A 136 12.73 -2.37 -1.27
C HIS A 136 13.16 -3.30 -2.39
N THR A 137 12.18 -3.93 -3.02
CA THR A 137 12.35 -4.69 -4.27
C THR A 137 11.28 -4.29 -5.26
N GLU A 138 11.63 -4.26 -6.53
CA GLU A 138 10.75 -3.97 -7.65
C GLU A 138 10.97 -5.04 -8.73
N LYS A 139 9.91 -5.45 -9.38
CA LYS A 139 9.96 -6.37 -10.52
C LYS A 139 8.79 -6.14 -11.47
N ASP A 140 8.93 -6.66 -12.70
CA ASP A 140 7.88 -6.60 -13.70
C ASP A 140 6.69 -7.49 -13.30
N LEU A 141 5.50 -7.08 -13.71
CA LEU A 141 4.29 -7.90 -13.59
C LEU A 141 4.40 -9.14 -14.47
N LEU A 142 3.82 -10.23 -13.99
CA LEU A 142 3.74 -11.47 -14.77
C LEU A 142 2.60 -11.39 -15.80
N ALA A 143 2.86 -11.88 -17.01
CA ALA A 143 1.85 -11.97 -18.05
C ALA A 143 1.04 -13.27 -17.93
N TYR A 144 -0.27 -13.16 -18.07
CA TYR A 144 -1.21 -14.28 -18.00
C TYR A 144 -2.14 -14.27 -19.21
N LYS A 145 -2.50 -15.47 -19.67
CA LYS A 145 -3.44 -15.65 -20.77
C LYS A 145 -4.78 -16.16 -20.25
N CYS A 146 -5.85 -15.48 -20.61
CA CYS A 146 -7.19 -15.92 -20.27
C CYS A 146 -7.51 -17.28 -20.91
N ARG A 147 -7.96 -18.25 -20.10
CA ARG A 147 -8.32 -19.61 -20.56
C ARG A 147 -9.54 -19.63 -21.49
N HIS A 148 -10.39 -18.60 -21.42
CA HIS A 148 -11.65 -18.55 -22.17
C HIS A 148 -11.52 -17.86 -23.52
N CYS A 149 -10.88 -16.68 -23.59
CA CYS A 149 -10.81 -15.89 -24.83
C CYS A 149 -9.39 -15.75 -25.38
N GLY A 150 -8.38 -16.08 -24.60
CA GLY A 150 -6.97 -15.96 -25.00
C GLY A 150 -6.38 -14.56 -24.87
N GLU A 151 -7.11 -13.60 -24.29
CA GLU A 151 -6.60 -12.26 -23.96
C GLU A 151 -5.42 -12.36 -23.00
N ILE A 152 -4.41 -11.51 -23.18
CA ILE A 152 -3.23 -11.45 -22.33
C ILE A 152 -3.30 -10.19 -21.47
N THR A 153 -3.17 -10.38 -20.18
CA THR A 153 -3.12 -9.30 -19.19
C THR A 153 -2.01 -9.58 -18.18
N SER A 154 -1.67 -8.60 -17.33
CA SER A 154 -0.60 -8.74 -16.37
C SER A 154 -1.12 -8.52 -14.94
N PHE A 155 -0.68 -9.36 -14.01
CA PHE A 155 -1.02 -9.28 -12.60
C PHE A 155 0.25 -9.25 -11.74
N ALA A 156 0.12 -8.68 -10.56
CA ALA A 156 1.16 -8.74 -9.55
C ALA A 156 1.29 -10.17 -8.98
N SER A 157 2.48 -10.53 -8.54
CA SER A 157 2.74 -11.88 -8.00
C SER A 157 1.99 -12.21 -6.71
N PHE A 158 1.43 -11.21 -6.05
CA PHE A 158 0.60 -11.35 -4.85
C PHE A 158 -0.91 -11.40 -5.15
N GLU A 159 -1.31 -11.22 -6.41
CA GLU A 159 -2.69 -11.38 -6.87
C GLU A 159 -2.92 -12.82 -7.34
N ASP A 160 -4.08 -13.40 -7.01
CA ASP A 160 -4.45 -14.70 -7.53
C ASP A 160 -5.12 -14.53 -8.90
N PRO A 161 -4.47 -15.01 -10.00
CA PRO A 161 -5.04 -14.87 -11.34
C PRO A 161 -6.34 -15.61 -11.54
N ASP A 162 -6.61 -16.67 -10.77
CA ASP A 162 -7.86 -17.42 -10.86
C ASP A 162 -9.05 -16.62 -10.31
N ASP A 163 -8.81 -15.66 -9.41
CA ASP A 163 -9.82 -14.77 -8.85
C ASP A 163 -10.06 -13.49 -9.68
N GLN A 164 -9.24 -13.22 -10.71
CA GLN A 164 -9.33 -12.03 -11.53
C GLN A 164 -10.30 -12.21 -12.70
N GLU A 165 -11.10 -11.17 -12.98
CA GLU A 165 -11.97 -11.12 -14.16
C GLU A 165 -11.19 -10.67 -15.40
N CYS A 166 -11.37 -11.41 -16.50
CA CYS A 166 -10.80 -11.02 -17.77
C CYS A 166 -11.44 -9.73 -18.29
N PRO A 167 -10.68 -8.68 -18.62
CA PRO A 167 -11.22 -7.41 -19.08
C PRO A 167 -11.97 -7.53 -20.44
N GLU A 168 -11.67 -8.53 -21.24
CA GLU A 168 -12.31 -8.73 -22.55
C GLU A 168 -13.58 -9.58 -22.47
N CYS A 169 -13.58 -10.69 -21.74
CA CYS A 169 -14.72 -11.62 -21.74
C CYS A 169 -15.46 -11.73 -20.40
N GLY A 170 -14.98 -11.11 -19.33
CA GLY A 170 -15.60 -11.12 -18.00
C GLY A 170 -15.55 -12.48 -17.28
N ASN A 171 -14.79 -13.44 -17.77
CA ASN A 171 -14.62 -14.74 -17.10
C ASN A 171 -13.35 -14.73 -16.26
N CYS A 172 -13.34 -15.46 -15.14
CA CYS A 172 -12.14 -15.73 -14.35
C CYS A 172 -11.36 -16.91 -14.92
N GLY A 173 -10.09 -17.02 -14.51
CA GLY A 173 -9.21 -18.13 -14.86
C GLY A 173 -8.20 -17.78 -15.93
N PHE A 174 -6.97 -17.62 -15.47
CA PHE A 174 -5.82 -17.30 -16.31
C PHE A 174 -4.74 -18.37 -16.16
N ASP A 175 -3.99 -18.58 -17.24
CA ASP A 175 -2.74 -19.34 -17.22
C ASP A 175 -1.57 -18.39 -17.34
N CYS A 176 -0.49 -18.62 -16.59
CA CYS A 176 0.75 -17.88 -16.77
C CYS A 176 1.26 -18.09 -18.21
N CYS A 177 1.50 -17.01 -18.93
CA CYS A 177 2.20 -17.05 -20.20
C CYS A 177 3.70 -17.04 -19.87
N GLU A 178 4.43 -18.10 -20.21
CA GLU A 178 5.88 -18.01 -20.30
C GLU A 178 6.21 -16.93 -21.34
N GLU A 179 7.15 -16.05 -21.01
CA GLU A 179 7.65 -15.05 -21.94
C GLU A 179 8.11 -15.74 -23.23
N VAL A 180 7.57 -15.29 -24.36
CA VAL A 180 7.99 -15.71 -25.69
C VAL A 180 9.04 -14.73 -26.18
#